data_83051324061900cffba712f223555097
#
_entry.id   83051324061900cffba712f223555097
#
_cell.length_a   1.000
_cell.length_b   1.000
_cell.length_c   1.000
_cell.angle_alpha   90.00
_cell.angle_beta   90.00
_cell.angle_gamma   90.00
#
_symmetry.space_group_name_H-M   'P 1'
#
loop_
_entity.id
_entity.type
_entity.pdbx_description
1 polymer ?
#
loop_
_entity_poly.entity_id
_entity_poly.type
_entity_poly.pdbx_seq_one_letter_code
_entity_poly.pdbx_strand_id
1 'polypeptide(L)'
;MSQFFMYVLLCKDQTFYTGYTVDLEKRIATHNAGKGAKYTRVRTPVTLLYAKEFATKKEAMKAEAAFKKFSRPKKETFLQTIGASVDRPVIIYLEGEKPHETTKLSN
;
A
#
# COMPACT_ATOMS: atom_id res chain seq x y z
N MET A 1 1.70 8.51 18.13
CA MET A 1 0.69 7.52 17.90
C MET A 1 1.10 6.58 16.80
N SER A 2 0.94 5.31 17.07
CA SER A 2 1.31 4.30 16.09
C SER A 2 0.29 4.22 14.97
N GLN A 3 0.77 4.08 13.76
CA GLN A 3 -0.06 3.83 12.61
C GLN A 3 0.38 2.52 12.00
N PHE A 4 -0.58 1.70 11.64
CA PHE A 4 -0.28 0.39 11.08
C PHE A 4 -0.97 0.29 9.73
N PHE A 5 -0.18 0.16 8.68
CA PHE A 5 -0.71 0.12 7.31
C PHE A 5 -0.44 -1.21 6.65
N MET A 6 -1.43 -1.72 5.91
CA MET A 6 -1.12 -2.64 4.83
C MET A 6 -1.08 -1.81 3.56
N TYR A 7 -0.23 -2.17 2.61
CA TYR A 7 -0.09 -1.39 1.39
C TYR A 7 0.15 -2.31 0.19
N VAL A 8 -0.19 -1.78 -0.98
CA VAL A 8 -0.01 -2.49 -2.25
C VAL A 8 0.76 -1.59 -3.19
N LEU A 9 1.84 -2.10 -3.74
CA LEU A 9 2.68 -1.39 -4.68
C LEU A 9 2.57 -2.03 -6.06
N LEU A 10 2.70 -1.19 -7.10
CA LEU A 10 2.91 -1.67 -8.46
C LEU A 10 4.39 -1.60 -8.74
N CYS A 11 4.99 -2.72 -9.11
CA CYS A 11 6.41 -2.79 -9.43
C CYS A 11 6.64 -2.43 -10.90
N LYS A 12 7.89 -2.16 -11.24
CA LYS A 12 8.27 -1.81 -12.61
C LYS A 12 7.81 -2.85 -13.62
N ASP A 13 7.88 -4.12 -13.25
CA ASP A 13 7.48 -5.22 -14.13
C ASP A 13 5.99 -5.51 -14.11
N GLN A 14 5.19 -4.60 -13.56
CA GLN A 14 3.73 -4.69 -13.50
C GLN A 14 3.21 -5.75 -12.55
N THR A 15 4.05 -6.26 -11.67
CA THR A 15 3.60 -7.16 -10.61
C THR A 15 3.21 -6.34 -9.39
N PHE A 16 2.40 -6.95 -8.51
CA PHE A 16 1.99 -6.30 -7.26
C PHE A 16 2.83 -6.82 -6.10
N TYR A 17 3.14 -5.93 -5.17
CA TYR A 17 3.76 -6.30 -3.90
C TYR A 17 2.87 -5.81 -2.77
N THR A 18 2.56 -6.67 -1.82
CA THR A 18 1.74 -6.32 -0.66
C THR A 18 2.60 -6.42 0.59
N GLY A 19 2.54 -5.39 1.42
CA GLY A 19 3.34 -5.35 2.63
C GLY A 19 2.64 -4.69 3.79
N TYR A 20 3.38 -4.53 4.87
CA TYR A 20 2.94 -3.90 6.12
C TYR A 20 4.02 -2.92 6.57
N THR A 21 3.61 -1.79 7.14
CA THR A 21 4.56 -0.84 7.67
C THR A 21 3.91 0.06 8.72
N VAL A 22 4.75 0.70 9.54
CA VAL A 22 4.31 1.74 10.47
C VAL A 22 4.59 3.14 9.91
N ASP A 23 5.34 3.23 8.80
CA ASP A 23 5.67 4.52 8.20
C ASP A 23 5.63 4.34 6.68
N LEU A 24 4.50 4.71 6.09
CA LEU A 24 4.25 4.44 4.68
C LEU A 24 5.25 5.11 3.74
N GLU A 25 5.48 6.41 3.93
CA GLU A 25 6.40 7.14 3.06
C GLU A 25 7.81 6.59 3.15
N LYS A 26 8.27 6.36 4.36
CA LYS A 26 9.62 5.85 4.57
C LYS A 26 9.78 4.46 3.96
N ARG A 27 8.74 3.63 4.09
CA ARG A 27 8.81 2.28 3.56
C ARG A 27 8.88 2.27 2.04
N ILE A 28 8.11 3.12 1.38
CA ILE A 28 8.15 3.22 -0.07
C ILE A 28 9.51 3.71 -0.53
N ALA A 29 10.07 4.71 0.16
CA ALA A 29 11.40 5.21 -0.16
C ALA A 29 12.45 4.11 0.01
N THR A 30 12.31 3.29 1.06
CA THR A 30 13.22 2.18 1.32
C THR A 30 13.16 1.15 0.19
N HIS A 31 11.95 0.83 -0.28
CA HIS A 31 11.80 -0.07 -1.43
C HIS A 31 12.51 0.49 -2.66
N ASN A 32 12.31 1.76 -2.94
CA ASN A 32 12.90 2.36 -4.15
C ASN A 32 14.41 2.57 -4.03
N ALA A 33 14.93 2.57 -2.81
CA ALA A 33 16.37 2.60 -2.61
C ALA A 33 17.00 1.22 -2.78
N GLY A 34 16.19 0.20 -3.08
CA GLY A 34 16.71 -1.15 -3.24
C GLY A 34 17.01 -1.86 -1.93
N LYS A 35 16.45 -1.34 -0.83
CA LYS A 35 16.71 -1.88 0.51
C LYS A 35 15.47 -2.41 1.19
N GLY A 36 14.39 -2.54 0.44
CA GLY A 36 13.16 -3.08 0.98
C GLY A 36 13.13 -4.58 0.91
N ALA A 37 11.98 -5.14 0.52
CA ALA A 37 11.84 -6.58 0.42
C ALA A 37 12.69 -7.12 -0.72
N LYS A 38 13.10 -8.38 -0.57
CA LYS A 38 13.86 -9.06 -1.60
C LYS A 38 13.13 -9.02 -2.94
N TYR A 39 11.82 -9.21 -2.91
CA TYR A 39 11.01 -9.22 -4.11
C TYR A 39 11.09 -7.90 -4.88
N THR A 40 11.04 -6.77 -4.18
CA THR A 40 11.00 -5.46 -4.84
C THR A 40 12.37 -4.97 -5.27
N ARG A 41 13.43 -5.54 -4.72
CA ARG A 41 14.79 -5.04 -4.92
C ARG A 41 15.18 -4.95 -6.39
N VAL A 42 14.75 -5.89 -7.19
CA VAL A 42 15.07 -5.96 -8.62
C VAL A 42 13.90 -5.49 -9.50
N ARG A 43 12.86 -4.94 -8.88
CA ARG A 43 11.64 -4.54 -9.58
C ARG A 43 11.29 -3.07 -9.37
N THR A 44 12.28 -2.26 -9.01
CA THR A 44 12.10 -0.82 -8.81
C THR A 44 12.14 -0.10 -10.15
N PRO A 45 11.52 1.05 -10.25
CA PRO A 45 10.79 1.74 -9.18
C PRO A 45 9.45 1.10 -8.88
N VAL A 46 9.02 1.24 -7.63
CA VAL A 46 7.70 0.81 -7.20
C VAL A 46 6.84 2.04 -6.95
N THR A 47 5.54 1.90 -7.15
CA THR A 47 4.60 3.01 -7.00
C THR A 47 3.45 2.54 -6.11
N LEU A 48 3.03 3.41 -5.19
CA LEU A 48 1.92 3.08 -4.31
C LEU A 48 0.61 3.08 -5.09
N LEU A 49 -0.19 2.03 -4.90
CA LEU A 49 -1.54 1.95 -5.44
C LEU A 49 -2.58 2.11 -4.35
N TYR A 50 -2.36 1.49 -3.20
CA TYR A 50 -3.38 1.39 -2.17
C TYR A 50 -2.71 1.18 -0.82
N ALA A 51 -3.28 1.78 0.22
CA ALA A 51 -2.89 1.52 1.58
C ALA A 51 -4.10 1.72 2.48
N LYS A 52 -4.13 1.01 3.58
CA LYS A 52 -5.19 1.16 4.57
C LYS A 52 -4.59 1.12 5.96
N GLU A 53 -5.01 2.05 6.78
CA GLU A 53 -4.59 2.15 8.17
C GLU A 53 -5.47 1.29 9.05
N PHE A 54 -4.84 0.65 10.03
CA PHE A 54 -5.54 -0.20 11.01
C PHE A 54 -5.14 0.24 12.41
N ALA A 55 -6.01 -0.04 13.37
CA ALA A 55 -5.78 0.34 14.75
C ALA A 55 -4.68 -0.48 15.40
N THR A 56 -4.48 -1.73 14.94
CA THR A 56 -3.49 -2.62 15.54
C THR A 56 -2.63 -3.26 14.46
N LYS A 57 -1.43 -3.65 14.88
CA LYS A 57 -0.51 -4.37 14.01
C LYS A 57 -1.13 -5.68 13.52
N LYS A 58 -1.82 -6.37 14.42
CA LYS A 58 -2.43 -7.65 14.10
C LYS A 58 -3.44 -7.52 12.96
N GLU A 59 -4.28 -6.47 13.03
CA GLU A 59 -5.26 -6.24 11.99
C GLU A 59 -4.60 -5.92 10.65
N ALA A 60 -3.55 -5.10 10.67
CA ALA A 60 -2.84 -4.74 9.44
C ALA A 60 -2.21 -5.97 8.80
N MET A 61 -1.60 -6.83 9.61
CA MET A 61 -0.97 -8.04 9.09
C MET A 61 -1.97 -9.05 8.58
N LYS A 62 -3.15 -9.12 9.20
CA LYS A 62 -4.22 -9.98 8.69
C LYS A 62 -4.71 -9.50 7.34
N ALA A 63 -4.85 -8.18 7.19
CA ALA A 63 -5.27 -7.61 5.91
C ALA A 63 -4.24 -7.86 4.83
N GLU A 64 -2.96 -7.74 5.17
CA GLU A 64 -1.88 -8.06 4.24
C GLU A 64 -1.98 -9.50 3.77
N ALA A 65 -2.12 -10.42 4.71
CA ALA A 65 -2.19 -11.84 4.38
C ALA A 65 -3.41 -12.15 3.51
N ALA A 66 -4.55 -11.53 3.82
CA ALA A 66 -5.77 -11.76 3.07
C ALA A 66 -5.63 -11.27 1.63
N PHE A 67 -5.05 -10.10 1.44
CA PHE A 67 -4.88 -9.56 0.10
C PHE A 67 -3.92 -10.40 -0.72
N LYS A 68 -2.86 -10.90 -0.08
CA LYS A 68 -1.89 -11.76 -0.77
C LYS A 68 -2.51 -13.02 -1.34
N LYS A 69 -3.60 -13.49 -0.74
CA LYS A 69 -4.27 -14.71 -1.21
C LYS A 69 -5.18 -14.47 -2.40
N PHE A 70 -5.48 -13.23 -2.74
CA PHE A 70 -6.30 -12.95 -3.91
C PHE A 70 -5.54 -13.36 -5.17
N SER A 71 -6.27 -13.87 -6.16
CA SER A 71 -5.69 -14.07 -7.49
C SER A 71 -5.38 -12.70 -8.10
N ARG A 72 -4.56 -12.68 -9.13
CA ARG A 72 -4.24 -11.44 -9.84
C ARG A 72 -5.51 -10.75 -10.34
N PRO A 73 -6.43 -11.43 -11.01
CA PRO A 73 -7.66 -10.77 -11.46
C PRO A 73 -8.47 -10.18 -10.31
N LYS A 74 -8.51 -10.86 -9.16
CA LYS A 74 -9.25 -10.35 -8.02
C LYS A 74 -8.60 -9.10 -7.44
N LYS A 75 -7.27 -9.07 -7.39
CA LYS A 75 -6.56 -7.87 -6.96
C LYS A 75 -6.85 -6.70 -7.88
N GLU A 76 -6.84 -6.95 -9.19
CA GLU A 76 -7.12 -5.91 -10.16
C GLU A 76 -8.54 -5.38 -10.03
N THR A 77 -9.52 -6.28 -9.87
CA THR A 77 -10.90 -5.88 -9.69
C THR A 77 -11.07 -5.03 -8.43
N PHE A 78 -10.43 -5.44 -7.34
CA PHE A 78 -10.49 -4.67 -6.10
C PHE A 78 -9.95 -3.26 -6.31
N LEU A 79 -8.78 -3.15 -6.92
CA LEU A 79 -8.15 -1.85 -7.13
C LEU A 79 -8.98 -0.97 -8.06
N GLN A 80 -9.58 -1.54 -9.09
CA GLN A 80 -10.46 -0.80 -9.99
C GLN A 80 -11.71 -0.32 -9.27
N THR A 81 -12.27 -1.17 -8.42
CA THR A 81 -13.49 -0.84 -7.69
C THR A 81 -13.30 0.38 -6.80
N ILE A 82 -12.14 0.50 -6.17
CA ILE A 82 -11.85 1.64 -5.30
C ILE A 82 -11.24 2.82 -6.05
N GLY A 83 -11.02 2.68 -7.36
CA GLY A 83 -10.49 3.77 -8.19
C GLY A 83 -9.00 4.01 -8.02
N ALA A 84 -8.26 2.99 -7.60
CA ALA A 84 -6.83 3.16 -7.36
C ALA A 84 -6.03 3.00 -8.65
N SER A 85 -5.05 3.88 -8.85
CA SER A 85 -4.12 3.79 -9.97
C SER A 85 -2.82 4.46 -9.57
N VAL A 86 -1.81 4.38 -10.43
CA VAL A 86 -0.52 5.00 -10.14
C VAL A 86 -0.64 6.53 -10.06
N ASP A 87 -1.57 7.11 -10.85
CA ASP A 87 -1.79 8.55 -10.81
C ASP A 87 -2.71 8.96 -9.68
N ARG A 88 -3.38 8.00 -9.07
CA ARG A 88 -4.39 8.28 -8.07
C ARG A 88 -4.37 7.16 -7.01
N PRO A 89 -3.30 7.09 -6.22
CA PRO A 89 -3.26 6.09 -5.17
C PRO A 89 -4.35 6.37 -4.13
N VAL A 90 -4.90 5.31 -3.56
CA VAL A 90 -5.97 5.43 -2.57
C VAL A 90 -5.41 5.02 -1.22
N ILE A 91 -5.48 5.93 -0.26
CA ILE A 91 -5.06 5.65 1.11
C ILE A 91 -6.27 5.85 2.00
N ILE A 92 -6.64 4.80 2.73
CA ILE A 92 -7.78 4.84 3.63
C ILE A 92 -7.26 4.95 5.04
N TYR A 93 -7.57 6.07 5.70
CA TYR A 93 -7.18 6.31 7.08
C TYR A 93 -8.31 5.90 8.02
N LEU A 94 -7.96 5.69 9.27
CA LEU A 94 -8.98 5.44 10.28
C LEU A 94 -9.92 6.62 10.37
N GLU A 95 -11.19 6.31 10.59
CA GLU A 95 -12.23 7.31 10.63
C GLU A 95 -11.94 8.39 11.67
N GLY A 96 -12.25 9.64 11.29
CA GLY A 96 -12.07 10.76 12.18
C GLY A 96 -10.67 11.29 12.26
N GLU A 97 -9.75 10.69 11.51
CA GLU A 97 -8.36 11.10 11.54
C GLU A 97 -7.93 11.73 10.23
N LYS A 98 -7.21 12.82 10.33
CA LYS A 98 -6.44 13.39 9.24
C LYS A 98 -7.21 13.67 7.95
N PRO A 99 -8.41 14.22 8.01
CA PRO A 99 -9.14 14.50 6.77
C PRO A 99 -8.37 15.45 5.86
N HIS A 100 -7.69 16.46 6.42
CA HIS A 100 -6.93 17.39 5.60
C HIS A 100 -5.70 16.74 5.00
N GLU A 101 -5.13 15.73 5.67
CA GLU A 101 -3.99 15.01 5.13
C GLU A 101 -4.39 14.14 3.97
N THR A 102 -5.59 13.56 4.05
CA THR A 102 -6.13 12.79 2.95
C THR A 102 -6.24 13.66 1.71
N THR A 103 -6.72 14.88 1.88
CA THR A 103 -6.84 15.83 0.79
C THR A 103 -5.47 16.13 0.19
N LYS A 104 -4.47 16.32 1.04
CA LYS A 104 -3.12 16.55 0.59
C LYS A 104 -2.60 15.41 -0.27
N LEU A 105 -2.85 14.20 0.19
CA LEU A 105 -2.36 13.02 -0.52
C LEU A 105 -3.05 12.80 -1.84
N SER A 106 -4.24 13.34 -1.98
CA SER A 106 -4.99 13.24 -3.22
C SER A 106 -4.41 14.11 -4.31
N ASN A 107 -3.62 15.06 -3.91
CA ASN A 107 -2.99 15.95 -4.86
C ASN A 107 -1.68 15.37 -5.34
#